data_c30ba59f242c78e58dd8ebde0c2fa7db
#
_entry.id   c30ba59f242c78e58dd8ebde0c2fa7db
#
_cell.length_a   1.000
_cell.length_b   1.000
_cell.length_c   1.000
_cell.angle_alpha   90.00
_cell.angle_beta   90.00
_cell.angle_gamma   90.00
#
_symmetry.space_group_name_H-M   'P 1'
#
loop_
_entity.id
_entity.type
_entity.pdbx_description
1 polymer ?
#
loop_
_entity_poly.entity_id
_entity_poly.type
_entity_poly.pdbx_seq_one_letter_code
_entity_poly.pdbx_strand_id
1 'polypeptide(L)'
;MAQIYKIDGRQLERAYKDKLIGFDKWKQAKHAAEWVLLPENMGERLSIDETLLHEDLRTFVSNKDGHGKHGTLVASVSGTKASDVIKTLMKIPEEKRLAVKEVTMDFSDSMYTIATEAFPNAEIVVD
;
A
#
# COMPACT_ATOMS: atom_id res chain seq x y z
N MET A 1 12.34 1.20 10.37
CA MET A 1 12.25 -0.14 10.90
C MET A 1 11.34 -1.03 10.11
N ALA A 2 11.95 -1.81 9.28
CA ALA A 2 11.20 -2.72 8.44
C ALA A 2 10.33 -3.68 9.25
N GLN A 3 10.77 -4.04 10.45
CA GLN A 3 10.05 -5.00 11.26
C GLN A 3 8.64 -4.59 11.66
N ILE A 4 8.42 -3.28 11.81
CA ILE A 4 7.09 -2.79 12.16
C ILE A 4 6.11 -3.11 11.06
N TYR A 5 6.59 -3.11 9.83
CA TYR A 5 5.78 -3.28 8.65
C TYR A 5 5.95 -4.64 8.00
N LYS A 6 6.83 -5.46 8.53
CA LYS A 6 6.93 -6.85 8.13
C LYS A 6 5.89 -7.65 8.87
N ILE A 7 4.68 -7.38 8.52
CA ILE A 7 3.56 -8.16 8.99
C ILE A 7 3.74 -9.54 8.38
N ASP A 8 3.67 -10.60 9.18
CA ASP A 8 3.75 -11.91 8.59
C ASP A 8 2.52 -12.15 7.70
N GLY A 9 2.63 -13.11 6.79
CA GLY A 9 1.57 -13.36 5.83
C GLY A 9 0.20 -13.58 6.46
N ARG A 10 0.17 -14.17 7.64
CA ARG A 10 -1.10 -14.43 8.33
C ARG A 10 -1.74 -13.17 8.84
N GLN A 11 -0.93 -12.27 9.41
CA GLN A 11 -1.45 -11.01 9.93
C GLN A 11 -1.97 -10.15 8.79
N LEU A 12 -1.24 -10.13 7.69
CA LEU A 12 -1.63 -9.37 6.53
C LEU A 12 -2.90 -9.94 5.89
N GLU A 13 -2.97 -11.25 5.79
CA GLU A 13 -4.15 -11.93 5.29
C GLU A 13 -5.36 -11.66 6.17
N ARG A 14 -5.17 -11.68 7.48
CA ARG A 14 -6.24 -11.40 8.43
C ARG A 14 -6.71 -9.95 8.30
N ALA A 15 -5.79 -9.00 8.22
CA ALA A 15 -6.14 -7.59 8.03
C ALA A 15 -6.91 -7.41 6.72
N TYR A 16 -6.50 -8.10 5.69
CA TYR A 16 -7.16 -8.09 4.40
C TYR A 16 -8.58 -8.63 4.53
N LYS A 17 -8.73 -9.79 5.15
CA LYS A 17 -10.04 -10.40 5.35
C LYS A 17 -10.95 -9.57 6.23
N ASP A 18 -10.40 -8.95 7.26
CA ASP A 18 -11.18 -8.10 8.14
C ASP A 18 -11.75 -6.89 7.39
N LYS A 19 -10.98 -6.36 6.45
CA LYS A 19 -11.48 -5.30 5.58
C LYS A 19 -12.55 -5.81 4.62
N LEU A 20 -12.53 -7.10 4.32
CA LEU A 20 -13.47 -7.72 3.40
C LEU A 20 -14.73 -8.25 4.07
N ILE A 21 -14.84 -8.20 5.39
CA ILE A 21 -15.96 -8.78 6.10
C ILE A 21 -17.27 -8.03 5.91
N GLY A 22 -17.26 -6.77 5.69
CA GLY A 22 -18.47 -6.09 5.28
C GLY A 22 -18.70 -6.15 3.79
N PHE A 23 -18.25 -7.17 3.18
CA PHE A 23 -17.72 -7.21 1.89
C PHE A 23 -18.70 -7.42 0.77
N ASP A 24 -19.79 -8.02 1.06
CA ASP A 24 -20.89 -8.12 0.12
C ASP A 24 -21.32 -6.73 -0.37
N LYS A 25 -20.95 -5.67 0.37
CA LYS A 25 -21.25 -4.30 0.00
C LYS A 25 -20.02 -3.54 -0.50
N TRP A 26 -18.88 -4.22 -0.57
CA TRP A 26 -17.63 -3.57 -0.90
C TRP A 26 -17.47 -3.44 -2.41
N LYS A 27 -17.29 -2.21 -2.85
CA LYS A 27 -17.20 -1.92 -4.28
C LYS A 27 -16.00 -2.53 -4.97
N GLN A 28 -14.99 -2.92 -4.21
CA GLN A 28 -13.74 -3.44 -4.75
C GLN A 28 -13.72 -4.96 -4.92
N ALA A 29 -14.83 -5.64 -4.61
CA ALA A 29 -14.87 -7.10 -4.67
C ALA A 29 -14.43 -7.67 -6.01
N LYS A 30 -14.79 -7.01 -7.09
CA LYS A 30 -14.50 -7.52 -8.44
C LYS A 30 -13.01 -7.58 -8.77
N HIS A 31 -12.22 -6.70 -8.18
CA HIS A 31 -10.79 -6.62 -8.50
C HIS A 31 -9.89 -6.87 -7.30
N ALA A 32 -10.45 -7.37 -6.20
CA ALA A 32 -9.68 -7.54 -4.96
C ALA A 32 -8.48 -8.47 -5.13
N ALA A 33 -8.54 -9.43 -6.05
CA ALA A 33 -7.41 -10.31 -6.31
C ALA A 33 -6.26 -9.57 -7.00
N GLU A 34 -6.56 -8.54 -7.76
CA GLU A 34 -5.57 -7.75 -8.49
C GLU A 34 -5.10 -6.55 -7.70
N TRP A 35 -6.04 -5.80 -7.14
CA TRP A 35 -5.70 -4.63 -6.34
C TRP A 35 -6.83 -4.24 -5.40
N VAL A 36 -6.43 -3.64 -4.29
CA VAL A 36 -7.33 -3.06 -3.30
C VAL A 36 -6.83 -1.65 -3.02
N LEU A 37 -7.73 -0.71 -2.92
CA LEU A 37 -7.38 0.69 -2.68
C LEU A 37 -8.29 1.26 -1.61
N LEU A 38 -7.67 1.82 -0.57
CA LEU A 38 -8.38 2.37 0.59
C LEU A 38 -7.87 3.80 0.85
N PRO A 39 -8.26 4.76 0.00
CA PRO A 39 -7.76 6.13 0.12
C PRO A 39 -8.09 6.79 1.45
N GLU A 40 -9.14 6.34 2.11
CA GLU A 40 -9.52 6.86 3.42
C GLU A 40 -8.47 6.60 4.49
N ASN A 41 -7.56 5.66 4.27
CA ASN A 41 -6.49 5.36 5.20
C ASN A 41 -5.21 6.14 4.93
N MET A 42 -5.22 7.02 3.95
CA MET A 42 -4.05 7.85 3.62
C MET A 42 -3.63 8.73 4.79
N GLY A 43 -2.34 9.01 4.85
CA GLY A 43 -1.77 9.92 5.83
C GLY A 43 -0.55 10.59 5.23
N GLU A 44 0.16 11.36 6.03
CA GLU A 44 1.33 12.11 5.56
C GLU A 44 2.57 11.24 5.43
N ARG A 45 2.61 10.12 6.12
CA ARG A 45 3.76 9.22 6.14
C ARG A 45 3.30 7.84 5.74
N LEU A 46 3.85 7.35 4.66
CA LEU A 46 3.49 6.04 4.12
C LEU A 46 4.71 5.12 4.09
N SER A 47 4.44 3.83 4.00
CA SER A 47 5.49 2.87 3.74
C SER A 47 5.06 1.98 2.57
N ILE A 48 6.03 1.63 1.73
CA ILE A 48 5.82 0.72 0.60
C ILE A 48 6.64 -0.52 0.86
N ASP A 49 6.02 -1.68 0.71
CA ASP A 49 6.68 -2.95 0.98
C ASP A 49 6.22 -4.01 -0.01
N GLU A 50 7.05 -5.02 -0.23
CA GLU A 50 6.71 -6.17 -1.04
C GLU A 50 6.57 -7.38 -0.13
N THR A 51 5.52 -8.13 -0.30
CA THR A 51 5.26 -9.30 0.53
C THR A 51 4.70 -10.43 -0.32
N LEU A 52 5.18 -11.64 -0.05
CA LEU A 52 4.64 -12.84 -0.67
C LEU A 52 3.44 -13.31 0.16
N LEU A 53 2.29 -13.33 -0.49
CA LEU A 53 1.04 -13.73 0.15
C LEU A 53 0.40 -14.83 -0.70
N HIS A 54 0.30 -16.04 -0.15
CA HIS A 54 -0.24 -17.19 -0.89
C HIS A 54 0.46 -17.37 -2.23
N GLU A 55 1.80 -17.32 -2.22
CA GLU A 55 2.62 -17.47 -3.43
C GLU A 55 2.42 -16.33 -4.45
N ASP A 56 1.70 -15.28 -4.06
CA ASP A 56 1.49 -14.11 -4.90
C ASP A 56 2.32 -12.96 -4.32
N LEU A 57 3.27 -12.47 -5.09
CA LEU A 57 4.08 -11.33 -4.66
C LEU A 57 3.28 -10.06 -4.87
N ARG A 58 3.11 -9.31 -3.80
CA ARG A 58 2.27 -8.12 -3.82
C ARG A 58 3.00 -6.92 -3.27
N THR A 59 2.62 -5.75 -3.76
CA THR A 59 3.10 -4.48 -3.25
C THR A 59 2.03 -3.91 -2.31
N PHE A 60 2.46 -3.51 -1.12
CA PHE A 60 1.58 -2.93 -0.12
C PHE A 60 1.99 -1.51 0.20
N VAL A 61 1.01 -0.63 0.28
CA VAL A 61 1.22 0.73 0.74
C VAL A 61 0.40 0.90 2.01
N SER A 62 1.05 1.34 3.07
CA SER A 62 0.41 1.44 4.39
C SER A 62 0.65 2.82 4.98
N ASN A 63 -0.26 3.24 5.85
CA ASN A 63 -0.07 4.44 6.64
C ASN A 63 0.89 4.12 7.79
N LYS A 64 2.08 4.70 7.72
CA LYS A 64 3.15 4.43 8.68
C LYS A 64 2.77 4.82 10.09
N ASP A 65 2.00 5.88 10.25
CA ASP A 65 1.59 6.37 11.56
C ASP A 65 0.60 5.45 12.26
N GLY A 66 0.01 4.53 11.52
CA GLY A 66 -0.90 3.53 12.09
C GLY A 66 -0.20 2.38 12.81
N HIS A 67 1.12 2.24 12.63
CA HIS A 67 1.92 1.20 13.29
C HIS A 67 1.36 -0.21 13.10
N GLY A 68 0.86 -0.52 11.91
CA GLY A 68 0.32 -1.84 11.61
C GLY A 68 -1.06 -2.10 12.19
N LYS A 69 -1.70 -1.10 12.74
CA LYS A 69 -3.05 -1.26 13.28
C LYS A 69 -4.09 -1.44 12.18
N HIS A 70 -5.24 -1.91 12.59
CA HIS A 70 -6.38 -2.05 11.70
C HIS A 70 -6.71 -0.70 11.05
N GLY A 71 -7.00 -0.73 9.77
CA GLY A 71 -7.32 0.50 9.05
C GLY A 71 -6.12 1.28 8.54
N THR A 72 -4.95 0.67 8.52
CA THR A 72 -3.74 1.35 8.02
C THR A 72 -3.36 0.98 6.60
N LEU A 73 -3.95 -0.07 6.04
CA LEU A 73 -3.66 -0.45 4.67
C LEU A 73 -4.24 0.60 3.71
N VAL A 74 -3.39 1.12 2.85
CA VAL A 74 -3.81 2.10 1.83
C VAL A 74 -4.03 1.41 0.50
N ALA A 75 -3.14 0.50 0.13
CA ALA A 75 -3.25 -0.19 -1.15
C ALA A 75 -2.57 -1.55 -1.09
N SER A 76 -3.11 -2.47 -1.85
CA SER A 76 -2.52 -3.78 -2.08
C SER A 76 -2.64 -4.04 -3.57
N VAL A 77 -1.51 -4.28 -4.24
CA VAL A 77 -1.48 -4.49 -5.69
C VAL A 77 -0.75 -5.78 -5.99
N SER A 78 -1.35 -6.64 -6.79
CA SER A 78 -0.69 -7.87 -7.23
C SER A 78 0.53 -7.52 -8.08
N GLY A 79 1.67 -8.15 -7.76
CA GLY A 79 2.90 -7.91 -8.47
C GLY A 79 3.69 -6.74 -7.92
N THR A 80 4.82 -6.47 -8.55
CA THR A 80 5.76 -5.42 -8.13
C THR A 80 6.16 -4.53 -9.29
N LYS A 81 5.54 -4.69 -10.44
CA LYS A 81 5.86 -3.90 -11.61
C LYS A 81 5.43 -2.46 -11.40
N ALA A 82 6.37 -1.54 -11.48
CA ALA A 82 6.13 -0.14 -11.17
C ALA A 82 4.94 0.45 -11.93
N SER A 83 4.83 0.18 -13.22
CA SER A 83 3.75 0.75 -14.03
C SER A 83 2.36 0.32 -13.54
N ASP A 84 2.22 -0.93 -13.11
CA ASP A 84 0.94 -1.44 -12.63
C ASP A 84 0.58 -0.84 -11.28
N VAL A 85 1.55 -0.73 -10.39
CA VAL A 85 1.34 -0.16 -9.07
C VAL A 85 1.00 1.32 -9.19
N ILE A 86 1.74 2.05 -10.01
CA ILE A 86 1.50 3.47 -10.25
C ILE A 86 0.09 3.68 -10.79
N LYS A 87 -0.31 2.87 -11.75
CA LYS A 87 -1.66 2.97 -12.35
C LYS A 87 -2.74 2.87 -11.28
N THR A 88 -2.57 1.94 -10.34
CA THR A 88 -3.52 1.78 -9.24
C THR A 88 -3.48 2.98 -8.30
N LEU A 89 -2.28 3.40 -7.89
CA LEU A 89 -2.15 4.52 -6.95
C LEU A 89 -2.65 5.84 -7.53
N MET A 90 -2.59 5.99 -8.85
CA MET A 90 -3.12 7.20 -9.50
C MET A 90 -4.64 7.34 -9.38
N LYS A 91 -5.32 6.30 -8.95
CA LYS A 91 -6.75 6.36 -8.65
C LYS A 91 -7.05 7.08 -7.34
N ILE A 92 -6.04 7.26 -6.48
CA ILE A 92 -6.17 8.06 -5.26
C ILE A 92 -6.31 9.53 -5.68
N PRO A 93 -7.22 10.30 -5.08
CA PRO A 93 -7.33 11.72 -5.41
C PRO A 93 -5.99 12.43 -5.32
N GLU A 94 -5.70 13.26 -6.30
CA GLU A 94 -4.42 13.95 -6.39
C GLU A 94 -4.08 14.73 -5.13
N GLU A 95 -5.06 15.41 -4.56
CA GLU A 95 -4.86 16.19 -3.34
C GLU A 95 -4.33 15.35 -2.19
N LYS A 96 -4.78 14.10 -2.09
CA LYS A 96 -4.29 13.19 -1.05
C LYS A 96 -2.87 12.71 -1.36
N ARG A 97 -2.56 12.47 -2.61
CA ARG A 97 -1.21 12.05 -3.01
C ARG A 97 -0.19 13.16 -2.81
N LEU A 98 -0.59 14.39 -3.11
CA LEU A 98 0.30 15.54 -2.95
C LEU A 98 0.53 15.92 -1.49
N ALA A 99 -0.34 15.49 -0.60
CA ALA A 99 -0.23 15.75 0.83
C ALA A 99 0.75 14.80 1.54
N VAL A 100 1.19 13.73 0.88
CA VAL A 100 2.14 12.79 1.46
C VAL A 100 3.50 13.47 1.58
N LYS A 101 4.06 13.43 2.78
CA LYS A 101 5.34 14.09 3.09
C LYS A 101 6.52 13.15 3.15
N GLU A 102 6.27 11.88 3.44
CA GLU A 102 7.34 10.90 3.59
C GLU A 102 6.88 9.54 3.10
N VAL A 103 7.75 8.87 2.35
CA VAL A 103 7.54 7.47 1.96
C VAL A 103 8.77 6.69 2.36
N THR A 104 8.58 5.70 3.21
CA THR A 104 9.66 4.77 3.61
C THR A 104 9.56 3.53 2.74
N MET A 105 10.69 3.03 2.27
CA MET A 105 10.72 1.86 1.41
C MET A 105 12.08 1.17 1.48
N ASP A 106 12.14 -0.08 1.06
CA ASP A 106 13.41 -0.75 0.84
C ASP A 106 14.01 -0.22 -0.47
N PHE A 107 15.32 -0.24 -0.58
CA PHE A 107 15.97 0.27 -1.79
C PHE A 107 15.64 -0.63 -2.99
N SER A 108 15.01 -0.05 -3.99
CA SER A 108 14.64 -0.74 -5.22
C SER A 108 14.29 0.33 -6.25
N ASP A 109 14.76 0.17 -7.48
CA ASP A 109 14.45 1.10 -8.55
C ASP A 109 12.96 1.17 -8.79
N SER A 110 12.30 0.02 -8.73
CA SER A 110 10.86 -0.07 -8.92
C SER A 110 10.10 0.70 -7.86
N MET A 111 10.45 0.51 -6.59
CA MET A 111 9.78 1.21 -5.49
C MET A 111 10.07 2.70 -5.52
N TYR A 112 11.28 3.08 -5.88
CA TYR A 112 11.63 4.49 -6.00
C TYR A 112 10.77 5.17 -7.08
N THR A 113 10.62 4.51 -8.21
CA THR A 113 9.79 5.01 -9.29
C THR A 113 8.34 5.15 -8.85
N ILE A 114 7.81 4.14 -8.17
CA ILE A 114 6.45 4.17 -7.64
C ILE A 114 6.27 5.37 -6.72
N ALA A 115 7.17 5.54 -5.76
CA ALA A 115 7.05 6.59 -4.75
C ALA A 115 7.13 7.98 -5.37
N THR A 116 8.07 8.20 -6.28
CA THR A 116 8.27 9.51 -6.88
C THR A 116 7.14 9.90 -7.83
N GLU A 117 6.58 8.93 -8.52
CA GLU A 117 5.48 9.20 -9.46
C GLU A 117 4.15 9.40 -8.73
N ALA A 118 3.86 8.55 -7.75
CA ALA A 118 2.58 8.61 -7.05
C ALA A 118 2.54 9.72 -5.99
N PHE A 119 3.69 9.99 -5.34
CA PHE A 119 3.77 10.94 -4.24
C PHE A 119 4.91 11.94 -4.49
N PRO A 120 4.72 12.86 -5.43
CA PRO A 120 5.83 13.71 -5.89
C PRO A 120 6.36 14.69 -4.85
N ASN A 121 5.57 15.00 -3.82
CA ASN A 121 6.00 15.92 -2.76
C ASN A 121 6.64 15.21 -1.57
N ALA A 122 6.70 13.89 -1.60
CA ALA A 122 7.20 13.13 -0.47
C ALA A 122 8.71 13.04 -0.47
N GLU A 123 9.29 13.06 0.72
CA GLU A 123 10.68 12.71 0.92
C GLU A 123 10.78 11.19 0.94
N ILE A 124 11.75 10.65 0.19
CA ILE A 124 11.94 9.21 0.13
C ILE A 124 12.94 8.81 1.19
N VAL A 125 12.53 7.91 2.07
CA VAL A 125 13.38 7.37 3.12
C VAL A 125 13.64 5.91 2.81
N VAL A 126 14.90 5.55 2.64
CA VAL A 126 15.28 4.16 2.36
C VAL A 126 15.64 3.50 3.69
N ASP A 127 14.98 2.41 3.95
CA ASP A 127 15.14 1.68 5.20
C ASP A 127 16.18 0.56 5.07
#